data_8214ceffc96a4ccbecc3434b96c093ef
#
_entry.id   8214ceffc96a4ccbecc3434b96c093ef
#
_cell.length_a   1.000
_cell.length_b   1.000
_cell.length_c   1.000
_cell.angle_alpha   90.00
_cell.angle_beta   90.00
_cell.angle_gamma   90.00
#
_symmetry.space_group_name_H-M   'P 1'
#
loop_
_entity.id
_entity.type
_entity.pdbx_description
1 polymer ?
#
loop_
_entity_poly.entity_id
_entity_poly.type
_entity_poly.pdbx_seq_one_letter_code
_entity_poly.pdbx_strand_id
1 'polypeptide(L)'
;MRAIQAFEAIARCGSVAAAAEELGVSAGAISQQLRKIETDLNVRLFHREGRALKLTSWGRAYYPKVRTAFDQLRRAQQSLTLSRSRRSIVLSALPSLAVWLRRYLLGWRASHSGVSVSLLGTDKESGLQEDSIDFRICYGTDARRYDRFAELFVDAVVPVCSPGLLKQRPVRTEADIMSAPLIDIVWDARHRSAPSWNDWAWSVGLGTQEPRSDLAFSQSDAAVDAALAGGGFVLGQISMIADHVRSGELVVPIDRRLTLPEPYFLAWHRDTLDRPLAAEFRGALIAAGRQQAVVSRNPLS
;
A
#
# COMPACT_ATOMS: atom_id res chain seq x y z
N MET A 1 -29.41 11.06 -7.83
CA MET A 1 -28.28 10.29 -8.39
C MET A 1 -27.84 10.79 -9.76
N ARG A 2 -28.67 10.83 -10.81
CA ARG A 2 -28.30 11.28 -12.17
C ARG A 2 -27.67 12.69 -12.23
N ALA A 3 -28.12 13.62 -11.42
CA ALA A 3 -27.59 14.99 -11.38
C ALA A 3 -26.16 15.05 -10.83
N ILE A 4 -25.85 14.25 -9.79
CA ILE A 4 -24.49 14.14 -9.24
C ILE A 4 -23.57 13.46 -10.24
N GLN A 5 -24.05 12.43 -10.95
CA GLN A 5 -23.30 11.74 -12.01
C GLN A 5 -22.96 12.67 -13.17
N ALA A 6 -23.91 13.51 -13.60
CA ALA A 6 -23.65 14.52 -14.63
C ALA A 6 -22.59 15.54 -14.17
N PHE A 7 -22.66 16.01 -12.92
CA PHE A 7 -21.66 16.90 -12.34
C PHE A 7 -20.27 16.27 -12.34
N GLU A 8 -20.14 15.02 -11.87
CA GLU A 8 -18.86 14.28 -11.85
C GLU A 8 -18.28 14.14 -13.26
N ALA A 9 -19.09 13.69 -14.21
CA ALA A 9 -18.68 13.48 -15.58
C ALA A 9 -18.21 14.79 -16.24
N ILE A 10 -18.92 15.91 -16.07
CA ILE A 10 -18.50 17.22 -16.59
C ILE A 10 -17.17 17.64 -15.98
N ALA A 11 -17.01 17.49 -14.65
CA ALA A 11 -15.81 17.92 -13.97
C ALA A 11 -14.59 17.11 -14.40
N ARG A 12 -14.75 15.83 -14.70
CA ARG A 12 -13.68 14.93 -15.14
C ARG A 12 -13.37 15.08 -16.62
N CYS A 13 -14.40 15.13 -17.48
CA CYS A 13 -14.23 15.23 -18.94
C CYS A 13 -13.92 16.66 -19.42
N GLY A 14 -14.13 17.67 -18.58
CA GLY A 14 -13.85 19.08 -18.91
C GLY A 14 -14.90 19.75 -19.78
N SER A 15 -15.91 19.05 -20.29
CA SER A 15 -16.99 19.62 -21.11
C SER A 15 -18.30 18.86 -20.99
N VAL A 16 -19.42 19.59 -21.24
CA VAL A 16 -20.78 19.00 -21.30
C VAL A 16 -20.91 18.00 -22.45
N ALA A 17 -20.26 18.28 -23.60
CA ALA A 17 -20.33 17.41 -24.77
C ALA A 17 -19.65 16.06 -24.51
N ALA A 18 -18.41 16.08 -23.98
CA ALA A 18 -17.67 14.85 -23.64
C ALA A 18 -18.36 14.05 -22.54
N ALA A 19 -18.95 14.71 -21.54
CA ALA A 19 -19.75 14.04 -20.50
C ALA A 19 -21.02 13.40 -21.06
N ALA A 20 -21.67 14.04 -22.04
CA ALA A 20 -22.86 13.52 -22.70
C ALA A 20 -22.53 12.26 -23.52
N GLU A 21 -21.42 12.30 -24.28
CA GLU A 21 -20.92 11.15 -25.03
C GLU A 21 -20.60 9.97 -24.11
N GLU A 22 -19.87 10.19 -23.03
CA GLU A 22 -19.50 9.14 -22.06
C GLU A 22 -20.74 8.51 -21.41
N LEU A 23 -21.75 9.32 -21.06
CA LEU A 23 -22.95 8.84 -20.38
C LEU A 23 -24.05 8.35 -21.34
N GLY A 24 -23.81 8.41 -22.65
CA GLY A 24 -24.74 7.95 -23.67
C GLY A 24 -26.05 8.76 -23.69
N VAL A 25 -26.01 10.08 -23.41
CA VAL A 25 -27.16 10.96 -23.36
C VAL A 25 -26.93 12.25 -24.15
N SER A 26 -27.97 13.06 -24.35
CA SER A 26 -27.82 14.35 -25.04
C SER A 26 -27.14 15.41 -24.14
N ALA A 27 -26.42 16.35 -24.76
CA ALA A 27 -25.83 17.50 -24.05
C ALA A 27 -26.88 18.36 -23.33
N GLY A 28 -28.11 18.43 -23.90
CA GLY A 28 -29.23 19.08 -23.26
C GLY A 28 -29.67 18.41 -21.95
N ALA A 29 -29.70 17.06 -21.92
CA ALA A 29 -30.01 16.29 -20.73
C ALA A 29 -28.94 16.51 -19.64
N ILE A 30 -27.65 16.49 -19.99
CA ILE A 30 -26.55 16.79 -19.05
C ILE A 30 -26.69 18.19 -18.48
N SER A 31 -26.95 19.20 -19.34
CA SER A 31 -27.15 20.59 -18.91
C SER A 31 -28.36 20.75 -17.98
N GLN A 32 -29.41 19.99 -18.19
CA GLN A 32 -30.59 19.98 -17.31
C GLN A 32 -30.25 19.35 -15.94
N GLN A 33 -29.52 18.24 -15.91
CA GLN A 33 -29.08 17.61 -14.67
C GLN A 33 -28.11 18.51 -13.88
N LEU A 34 -27.20 19.23 -14.57
CA LEU A 34 -26.33 20.19 -13.93
C LEU A 34 -27.14 21.32 -13.27
N ARG A 35 -28.10 21.91 -14.01
CA ARG A 35 -28.97 22.94 -13.43
C ARG A 35 -29.73 22.44 -12.20
N LYS A 36 -30.22 21.21 -12.27
CA LYS A 36 -30.96 20.59 -11.15
C LYS A 36 -30.11 20.52 -9.91
N ILE A 37 -28.86 20.01 -9.99
CA ILE A 37 -27.99 19.90 -8.80
C ILE A 37 -27.58 21.27 -8.27
N GLU A 38 -27.31 22.25 -9.14
CA GLU A 38 -27.00 23.61 -8.71
C GLU A 38 -28.19 24.28 -8.00
N THR A 39 -29.43 24.00 -8.46
CA THR A 39 -30.64 24.46 -7.80
C THR A 39 -30.84 23.75 -6.45
N ASP A 40 -30.71 22.42 -6.41
CA ASP A 40 -30.92 21.63 -5.19
C ASP A 40 -29.89 22.04 -4.09
N LEU A 41 -28.68 22.41 -4.48
CA LEU A 41 -27.62 22.87 -3.55
C LEU A 41 -27.63 24.39 -3.33
N ASN A 42 -28.42 25.14 -4.09
CA ASN A 42 -28.46 26.60 -4.10
C ASN A 42 -27.09 27.26 -4.30
N VAL A 43 -26.22 26.66 -5.11
CA VAL A 43 -24.89 27.17 -5.46
C VAL A 43 -24.55 26.86 -6.92
N ARG A 44 -23.72 27.69 -7.55
CA ARG A 44 -23.14 27.37 -8.85
C ARG A 44 -21.90 26.53 -8.65
N LEU A 45 -21.83 25.39 -9.35
CA LEU A 45 -20.69 24.46 -9.31
C LEU A 45 -19.72 24.73 -10.45
N PHE A 46 -20.21 25.30 -11.55
CA PHE A 46 -19.40 25.72 -12.68
C PHE A 46 -19.62 27.19 -13.06
N HIS A 47 -18.61 27.79 -13.64
CA HIS A 47 -18.69 29.09 -14.33
C HIS A 47 -18.06 28.98 -15.72
N ARG A 48 -18.41 29.88 -16.60
CA ARG A 48 -17.81 29.98 -17.94
C ARG A 48 -16.62 30.92 -17.91
N GLU A 49 -15.51 30.48 -18.47
CA GLU A 49 -14.33 31.29 -18.74
C GLU A 49 -14.06 31.21 -20.24
N GLY A 50 -14.55 32.17 -20.98
CA GLY A 50 -14.58 32.11 -22.44
C GLY A 50 -15.46 30.94 -22.94
N ARG A 51 -14.83 30.02 -23.68
CA ARG A 51 -15.50 28.79 -24.19
C ARG A 51 -15.38 27.62 -23.22
N ALA A 52 -14.56 27.73 -22.18
CA ALA A 52 -14.30 26.66 -21.22
C ALA A 52 -15.28 26.71 -20.02
N LEU A 53 -15.65 25.54 -19.52
CA LEU A 53 -16.42 25.37 -18.31
C LEU A 53 -15.47 24.99 -17.17
N LYS A 54 -15.36 25.85 -16.14
CA LYS A 54 -14.48 25.63 -14.99
C LYS A 54 -15.25 25.53 -13.68
N LEU A 55 -14.71 24.75 -12.74
CA LEU A 55 -15.28 24.63 -11.40
C LEU A 55 -15.18 25.96 -10.63
N THR A 56 -16.26 26.35 -9.97
CA THR A 56 -16.28 27.41 -8.95
C THR A 56 -15.54 26.97 -7.70
N SER A 57 -15.41 27.84 -6.69
CA SER A 57 -14.92 27.46 -5.35
C SER A 57 -15.74 26.32 -4.75
N TRP A 58 -17.07 26.40 -4.88
CA TRP A 58 -18.00 25.34 -4.44
C TRP A 58 -17.79 24.04 -5.20
N GLY A 59 -17.65 24.13 -6.52
CA GLY A 59 -17.36 22.96 -7.37
C GLY A 59 -16.04 22.29 -7.00
N ARG A 60 -14.97 23.07 -6.75
CA ARG A 60 -13.67 22.55 -6.30
C ARG A 60 -13.73 21.89 -4.92
N ALA A 61 -14.54 22.40 -4.01
CA ALA A 61 -14.72 21.79 -2.69
C ALA A 61 -15.58 20.52 -2.74
N TYR A 62 -16.54 20.45 -3.65
CA TYR A 62 -17.49 19.35 -3.75
C TYR A 62 -16.96 18.17 -4.58
N TYR A 63 -16.24 18.46 -5.68
CA TYR A 63 -15.77 17.46 -6.65
C TYR A 63 -14.93 16.32 -6.05
N PRO A 64 -13.93 16.56 -5.19
CA PRO A 64 -13.14 15.45 -4.62
C PRO A 64 -13.99 14.45 -3.82
N LYS A 65 -14.99 14.94 -3.09
CA LYS A 65 -15.91 14.11 -2.30
C LYS A 65 -16.80 13.25 -3.20
N VAL A 66 -17.35 13.86 -4.25
CA VAL A 66 -18.19 13.17 -5.24
C VAL A 66 -17.36 12.13 -6.00
N ARG A 67 -16.16 12.48 -6.44
CA ARG A 67 -15.22 11.57 -7.12
C ARG A 67 -14.94 10.35 -6.25
N THR A 68 -14.60 10.54 -4.98
CA THR A 68 -14.34 9.44 -4.04
C THR A 68 -15.56 8.52 -3.91
N ALA A 69 -16.78 9.07 -3.82
CA ALA A 69 -18.00 8.28 -3.73
C ALA A 69 -18.25 7.44 -5.01
N PHE A 70 -18.02 8.03 -6.20
CA PHE A 70 -18.13 7.28 -7.45
C PHE A 70 -17.03 6.24 -7.63
N ASP A 71 -15.81 6.50 -7.14
CA ASP A 71 -14.74 5.49 -7.11
C ASP A 71 -15.10 4.31 -6.21
N GLN A 72 -15.73 4.55 -5.07
CA GLN A 72 -16.25 3.49 -4.19
C GLN A 72 -17.34 2.67 -4.88
N LEU A 73 -18.30 3.31 -5.57
CA LEU A 73 -19.34 2.59 -6.33
C LEU A 73 -18.74 1.74 -7.45
N ARG A 74 -17.76 2.26 -8.20
CA ARG A 74 -17.05 1.50 -9.24
C ARG A 74 -16.33 0.29 -8.65
N ARG A 75 -15.65 0.47 -7.52
CA ARG A 75 -14.99 -0.64 -6.79
C ARG A 75 -15.96 -1.70 -6.34
N ALA A 76 -17.13 -1.29 -5.79
CA ALA A 76 -18.18 -2.22 -5.38
C ALA A 76 -18.72 -3.06 -6.57
N GLN A 77 -18.92 -2.45 -7.74
CA GLN A 77 -19.31 -3.18 -8.95
C GLN A 77 -18.21 -4.13 -9.46
N GLN A 78 -16.95 -3.69 -9.45
CA GLN A 78 -15.83 -4.53 -9.82
C GLN A 78 -15.66 -5.72 -8.87
N SER A 79 -15.85 -5.52 -7.56
CA SER A 79 -15.77 -6.59 -6.57
C SER A 79 -16.85 -7.64 -6.77
N LEU A 80 -18.08 -7.24 -7.12
CA LEU A 80 -19.16 -8.18 -7.49
C LEU A 80 -18.82 -9.01 -8.73
N THR A 81 -18.18 -8.40 -9.71
CA THR A 81 -17.76 -9.10 -10.93
C THR A 81 -16.62 -10.09 -10.63
N LEU A 82 -15.68 -9.72 -9.78
CA LEU A 82 -14.57 -10.58 -9.35
C LEU A 82 -15.08 -11.72 -8.44
N SER A 83 -15.94 -11.43 -7.47
CA SER A 83 -16.49 -12.45 -6.56
C SER A 83 -17.39 -13.48 -7.25
N ARG A 84 -18.01 -13.15 -8.38
CA ARG A 84 -18.75 -14.09 -9.22
C ARG A 84 -17.84 -15.10 -9.93
N SER A 85 -16.57 -14.79 -10.13
CA SER A 85 -15.59 -15.73 -10.66
C SER A 85 -15.11 -16.67 -9.56
N ARG A 86 -15.54 -17.93 -9.59
CA ARG A 86 -15.02 -19.00 -8.69
C ARG A 86 -13.50 -19.18 -8.79
N ARG A 87 -12.82 -18.49 -9.70
CA ARG A 87 -11.39 -18.55 -9.99
C ARG A 87 -10.66 -17.23 -9.74
N SER A 88 -11.15 -16.41 -8.81
CA SER A 88 -10.47 -15.17 -8.42
C SER A 88 -10.17 -15.15 -6.93
N ILE A 89 -9.04 -14.53 -6.58
CA ILE A 89 -8.62 -14.23 -5.21
C ILE A 89 -8.35 -12.72 -5.12
N VAL A 90 -8.91 -12.08 -4.11
CA VAL A 90 -8.62 -10.68 -3.78
C VAL A 90 -7.86 -10.63 -2.46
N LEU A 91 -6.61 -10.23 -2.52
CA LEU A 91 -5.72 -10.07 -1.37
C LEU A 91 -5.49 -8.58 -1.11
N SER A 92 -5.73 -8.14 0.10
CA SER A 92 -5.33 -6.81 0.58
C SER A 92 -4.13 -6.93 1.51
N ALA A 93 -3.18 -6.02 1.41
CA ALA A 93 -1.98 -6.03 2.25
C ALA A 93 -1.47 -4.60 2.49
N LEU A 94 -0.64 -4.45 3.51
CA LEU A 94 0.15 -3.24 3.70
C LEU A 94 1.07 -3.04 2.49
N PRO A 95 1.25 -1.80 1.99
CA PRO A 95 2.11 -1.52 0.83
C PRO A 95 3.53 -2.06 0.99
N SER A 96 4.09 -1.99 2.20
CA SER A 96 5.42 -2.53 2.54
C SER A 96 5.59 -4.02 2.22
N LEU A 97 4.51 -4.81 2.24
CA LEU A 97 4.57 -6.24 1.93
C LEU A 97 4.35 -6.59 0.45
N ALA A 98 4.05 -5.61 -0.39
CA ALA A 98 3.79 -5.85 -1.82
C ALA A 98 5.01 -6.48 -2.52
N VAL A 99 6.23 -6.08 -2.15
CA VAL A 99 7.49 -6.62 -2.69
C VAL A 99 7.63 -8.11 -2.34
N TRP A 100 7.43 -8.46 -1.07
CA TRP A 100 7.45 -9.85 -0.60
C TRP A 100 6.39 -10.70 -1.29
N LEU A 101 5.14 -10.21 -1.36
CA LEU A 101 4.01 -10.91 -1.95
C LEU A 101 4.19 -11.16 -3.45
N ARG A 102 4.75 -10.21 -4.19
CA ARG A 102 4.94 -10.32 -5.65
C ARG A 102 5.55 -11.65 -6.06
N ARG A 103 6.61 -12.08 -5.40
CA ARG A 103 7.31 -13.34 -5.72
C ARG A 103 6.40 -14.56 -5.54
N TYR A 104 5.67 -14.59 -4.43
CA TYR A 104 4.78 -15.72 -4.12
C TYR A 104 3.55 -15.72 -5.02
N LEU A 105 2.98 -14.57 -5.33
CA LEU A 105 1.84 -14.44 -6.22
C LEU A 105 2.18 -14.88 -7.66
N LEU A 106 3.37 -14.53 -8.16
CA LEU A 106 3.83 -14.96 -9.47
C LEU A 106 4.04 -16.46 -9.54
N GLY A 107 4.68 -17.07 -8.54
CA GLY A 107 4.88 -18.52 -8.45
C GLY A 107 3.55 -19.27 -8.34
N TRP A 108 2.66 -18.79 -7.46
CA TRP A 108 1.34 -19.43 -7.28
C TRP A 108 0.49 -19.38 -8.56
N ARG A 109 0.46 -18.21 -9.23
CA ARG A 109 -0.24 -18.05 -10.50
C ARG A 109 0.30 -18.98 -11.60
N ALA A 110 1.61 -19.21 -11.64
CA ALA A 110 2.22 -20.12 -12.63
C ALA A 110 1.69 -21.57 -12.49
N SER A 111 1.36 -21.99 -11.27
CA SER A 111 0.79 -23.32 -10.99
C SER A 111 -0.74 -23.37 -11.15
N HIS A 112 -1.43 -22.22 -11.30
CA HIS A 112 -2.89 -22.10 -11.30
C HIS A 112 -3.38 -21.36 -12.53
N SER A 113 -3.33 -21.99 -13.70
CA SER A 113 -3.79 -21.39 -14.95
C SER A 113 -5.26 -20.99 -14.88
N GLY A 114 -5.61 -19.82 -15.40
CA GLY A 114 -6.97 -19.29 -15.41
C GLY A 114 -7.48 -18.77 -14.06
N VAL A 115 -6.59 -18.61 -13.06
CA VAL A 115 -6.89 -17.94 -11.80
C VAL A 115 -6.42 -16.49 -11.87
N SER A 116 -7.29 -15.57 -11.43
CA SER A 116 -6.97 -14.16 -11.26
C SER A 116 -6.64 -13.88 -9.79
N VAL A 117 -5.54 -13.18 -9.54
CA VAL A 117 -5.19 -12.68 -8.20
C VAL A 117 -5.04 -11.18 -8.26
N SER A 118 -5.82 -10.48 -7.44
CA SER A 118 -5.72 -9.03 -7.28
C SER A 118 -5.07 -8.71 -5.94
N LEU A 119 -4.01 -7.88 -5.97
CA LEU A 119 -3.35 -7.36 -4.77
C LEU A 119 -3.72 -5.88 -4.59
N LEU A 120 -4.33 -5.55 -3.46
CA LEU A 120 -4.71 -4.20 -3.06
C LEU A 120 -3.75 -3.72 -1.98
N GLY A 121 -2.87 -2.77 -2.31
CA GLY A 121 -1.99 -2.11 -1.34
C GLY A 121 -2.75 -1.00 -0.60
N THR A 122 -2.91 -1.13 0.73
CA THR A 122 -3.56 -0.09 1.54
C THR A 122 -3.15 -0.19 3.00
N ASP A 123 -2.95 0.98 3.63
CA ASP A 123 -2.74 1.10 5.07
C ASP A 123 -4.05 1.16 5.85
N LYS A 124 -5.18 1.34 5.15
CA LYS A 124 -6.50 1.36 5.78
C LYS A 124 -6.97 -0.06 6.05
N GLU A 125 -7.43 -0.30 7.26
CA GLU A 125 -8.14 -1.53 7.58
C GLU A 125 -9.51 -1.54 6.88
N SER A 126 -9.75 -2.59 6.11
CA SER A 126 -10.93 -2.76 5.27
C SER A 126 -11.86 -3.81 5.88
N GLY A 127 -13.15 -3.63 5.73
CA GLY A 127 -14.12 -4.71 5.97
C GLY A 127 -13.99 -5.77 4.88
N LEU A 128 -13.67 -7.02 5.25
CA LEU A 128 -13.43 -8.08 4.26
C LEU A 128 -14.64 -8.33 3.35
N GLN A 129 -15.84 -8.40 3.94
CA GLN A 129 -17.07 -8.64 3.19
C GLN A 129 -17.53 -7.39 2.42
N GLU A 130 -17.46 -6.22 3.06
CA GLU A 130 -17.90 -4.95 2.50
C GLU A 130 -17.09 -4.57 1.27
N ASP A 131 -15.78 -4.85 1.31
CA ASP A 131 -14.84 -4.55 0.22
C ASP A 131 -14.61 -5.75 -0.72
N SER A 132 -15.29 -6.88 -0.50
CA SER A 132 -15.14 -8.15 -1.26
C SER A 132 -13.68 -8.63 -1.30
N ILE A 133 -13.00 -8.56 -0.18
CA ILE A 133 -11.63 -9.01 0.03
C ILE A 133 -11.65 -10.41 0.61
N ASP A 134 -10.94 -11.34 -0.02
CA ASP A 134 -10.82 -12.71 0.46
C ASP A 134 -9.86 -12.84 1.63
N PHE A 135 -8.72 -12.12 1.52
CA PHE A 135 -7.66 -12.15 2.52
C PHE A 135 -7.11 -10.75 2.76
N ARG A 136 -6.77 -10.47 4.01
CA ARG A 136 -6.05 -9.28 4.43
C ARG A 136 -4.76 -9.68 5.13
N ILE A 137 -3.64 -9.08 4.77
CA ILE A 137 -2.42 -9.14 5.58
C ILE A 137 -2.34 -7.84 6.38
N CYS A 138 -2.36 -7.98 7.70
CA CYS A 138 -2.32 -6.90 8.67
C CYS A 138 -1.16 -7.11 9.66
N TYR A 139 -0.86 -6.08 10.43
CA TYR A 139 0.24 -6.07 11.40
C TYR A 139 -0.30 -6.01 12.83
N GLY A 140 0.24 -6.84 13.71
CA GLY A 140 -0.01 -6.77 15.14
C GLY A 140 -1.47 -6.94 15.52
N THR A 141 -1.93 -6.08 16.42
CA THR A 141 -3.27 -6.15 17.01
C THR A 141 -4.41 -5.93 16.05
N ASP A 142 -4.17 -5.37 14.85
CA ASP A 142 -5.20 -5.16 13.83
C ASP A 142 -5.82 -6.49 13.36
N ALA A 143 -5.10 -7.60 13.49
CA ALA A 143 -5.64 -8.94 13.20
C ALA A 143 -6.89 -9.29 14.01
N ARG A 144 -7.01 -8.78 15.24
CA ARG A 144 -8.14 -9.05 16.15
C ARG A 144 -9.47 -8.47 15.69
N ARG A 145 -9.46 -7.64 14.65
CA ARG A 145 -10.67 -7.07 14.02
C ARG A 145 -11.40 -8.06 13.12
N TYR A 146 -10.75 -9.18 12.78
CA TYR A 146 -11.22 -10.15 11.81
C TYR A 146 -11.67 -11.45 12.47
N ASP A 147 -12.66 -12.12 11.88
CA ASP A 147 -13.23 -13.38 12.39
C ASP A 147 -12.19 -14.49 12.55
N ARG A 148 -11.29 -14.58 11.58
CA ARG A 148 -10.25 -15.61 11.50
C ARG A 148 -8.94 -14.97 11.09
N PHE A 149 -7.89 -15.36 11.74
CA PHE A 149 -6.53 -14.97 11.39
C PHE A 149 -5.53 -16.05 11.77
N ALA A 150 -4.39 -16.02 11.11
CA ALA A 150 -3.23 -16.86 11.45
C ALA A 150 -1.96 -16.03 11.33
N GLU A 151 -1.00 -16.28 12.21
CA GLU A 151 0.32 -15.67 12.12
C GLU A 151 1.03 -16.13 10.85
N LEU A 152 1.64 -15.16 10.15
CA LEU A 152 2.49 -15.41 8.99
C LEU A 152 3.96 -15.47 9.38
N PHE A 153 4.50 -14.36 9.88
CA PHE A 153 5.89 -14.26 10.33
C PHE A 153 6.10 -12.99 11.16
N VAL A 154 7.17 -13.01 11.96
CA VAL A 154 7.77 -11.82 12.56
C VAL A 154 8.93 -11.41 11.65
N ASP A 155 8.96 -10.14 11.24
CA ASP A 155 10.06 -9.59 10.44
C ASP A 155 11.11 -8.90 11.31
N ALA A 156 12.18 -8.44 10.70
CA ALA A 156 13.20 -7.63 11.31
C ALA A 156 13.65 -6.52 10.37
N VAL A 157 14.25 -5.47 10.91
CA VAL A 157 14.92 -4.43 10.15
C VAL A 157 16.42 -4.51 10.35
N VAL A 158 17.18 -4.09 9.35
CA VAL A 158 18.65 -4.03 9.38
C VAL A 158 19.10 -2.81 8.58
N PRO A 159 20.23 -2.14 8.98
CA PRO A 159 20.81 -1.06 8.20
C PRO A 159 21.29 -1.56 6.84
N VAL A 160 20.80 -0.92 5.78
CA VAL A 160 21.23 -1.21 4.40
C VAL A 160 21.49 0.07 3.64
N CYS A 161 22.37 -0.01 2.65
CA CYS A 161 22.64 1.08 1.72
C CYS A 161 23.08 0.53 0.35
N SER A 162 23.20 1.40 -0.66
CA SER A 162 23.79 1.01 -1.93
C SER A 162 25.31 0.75 -1.81
N PRO A 163 25.87 -0.16 -2.64
CA PRO A 163 27.33 -0.38 -2.68
C PRO A 163 28.11 0.89 -3.03
N GLY A 164 27.51 1.81 -3.79
CA GLY A 164 28.10 3.09 -4.16
C GLY A 164 28.33 4.00 -2.95
N LEU A 165 27.35 4.09 -2.06
CA LEU A 165 27.49 4.84 -0.81
C LEU A 165 28.57 4.25 0.08
N LEU A 166 28.61 2.92 0.22
CA LEU A 166 29.61 2.24 1.05
C LEU A 166 31.05 2.43 0.54
N LYS A 167 31.25 2.54 -0.79
CA LYS A 167 32.57 2.88 -1.37
C LYS A 167 33.00 4.31 -1.04
N GLN A 168 32.07 5.26 -1.01
CA GLN A 168 32.32 6.66 -0.68
C GLN A 168 32.51 6.87 0.83
N ARG A 169 31.80 6.10 1.63
CA ARG A 169 31.82 6.16 3.11
C ARG A 169 32.00 4.75 3.68
N PRO A 170 33.24 4.27 3.83
CA PRO A 170 33.48 2.97 4.40
C PRO A 170 32.98 2.87 5.84
N VAL A 171 32.26 1.80 6.14
CA VAL A 171 31.68 1.50 7.46
C VAL A 171 32.49 0.38 8.10
N ARG A 172 32.97 0.60 9.32
CA ARG A 172 33.67 -0.39 10.15
C ARG A 172 33.00 -0.63 11.48
N THR A 173 32.22 0.36 11.96
CA THR A 173 31.55 0.33 13.25
C THR A 173 30.10 0.83 13.09
N GLU A 174 29.28 0.53 14.06
CA GLU A 174 27.89 1.01 14.14
C GLU A 174 27.84 2.55 14.21
N ALA A 175 28.84 3.20 14.84
CA ALA A 175 28.95 4.65 14.89
C ALA A 175 29.17 5.27 13.51
N ASP A 176 29.86 4.57 12.59
CA ASP A 176 30.04 5.05 11.22
C ASP A 176 28.72 5.13 10.48
N ILE A 177 27.80 4.18 10.71
CA ILE A 177 26.45 4.20 10.15
C ILE A 177 25.68 5.41 10.66
N MET A 178 25.70 5.65 11.97
CA MET A 178 24.96 6.77 12.59
C MET A 178 25.51 8.15 12.18
N SER A 179 26.75 8.21 11.70
CA SER A 179 27.39 9.43 11.18
C SER A 179 27.18 9.65 9.68
N ALA A 180 26.61 8.67 8.99
CA ALA A 180 26.32 8.75 7.56
C ALA A 180 24.95 9.41 7.32
N PRO A 181 24.59 9.76 6.06
CA PRO A 181 23.23 10.16 5.72
C PRO A 181 22.25 9.04 6.06
N LEU A 182 21.21 9.37 6.84
CA LEU A 182 20.17 8.45 7.25
C LEU A 182 18.85 8.76 6.55
N ILE A 183 18.14 7.71 6.18
CA ILE A 183 16.80 7.77 5.65
C ILE A 183 15.86 7.25 6.72
N ASP A 184 14.87 8.05 7.11
CA ASP A 184 13.89 7.71 8.12
C ASP A 184 12.58 7.26 7.48
N ILE A 185 11.83 6.42 8.21
CA ILE A 185 10.47 6.01 7.86
C ILE A 185 9.52 6.58 8.91
N VAL A 186 8.69 7.53 8.48
CA VAL A 186 7.68 8.17 9.34
C VAL A 186 6.47 7.25 9.43
N TRP A 187 6.42 6.49 10.52
CA TRP A 187 5.32 5.56 10.77
C TRP A 187 4.02 6.29 11.17
N ASP A 188 2.89 5.80 10.69
CA ASP A 188 1.56 6.19 11.18
C ASP A 188 1.49 5.99 12.72
N ALA A 189 0.67 6.79 13.38
CA ALA A 189 0.48 6.75 14.83
C ALA A 189 0.11 5.35 15.37
N ARG A 190 -0.47 4.48 14.55
CA ARG A 190 -0.81 3.09 14.86
C ARG A 190 0.39 2.15 14.88
N HIS A 191 1.47 2.50 14.17
CA HIS A 191 2.68 1.69 14.02
C HIS A 191 3.90 2.33 14.69
N ARG A 192 3.68 3.18 15.70
CA ARG A 192 4.76 3.88 16.45
C ARG A 192 5.74 2.94 17.16
N SER A 193 5.37 1.69 17.34
CA SER A 193 6.26 0.67 17.90
C SER A 193 7.24 0.07 16.89
N ALA A 194 7.16 0.46 15.61
CA ALA A 194 8.12 0.01 14.61
C ALA A 194 9.51 0.58 14.93
N PRO A 195 10.59 -0.23 14.76
CA PRO A 195 11.94 0.18 15.11
C PRO A 195 12.38 1.45 14.39
N SER A 196 12.97 2.38 15.14
CA SER A 196 13.57 3.62 14.68
C SER A 196 15.11 3.54 14.70
N TRP A 197 15.76 4.55 14.11
CA TRP A 197 17.21 4.71 14.22
C TRP A 197 17.67 4.88 15.67
N ASN A 198 16.87 5.49 16.54
CA ASN A 198 17.15 5.58 17.98
C ASN A 198 17.14 4.22 18.66
N ASP A 199 16.14 3.37 18.32
CA ASP A 199 16.06 2.02 18.88
C ASP A 199 17.26 1.19 18.42
N TRP A 200 17.68 1.36 17.15
CA TRP A 200 18.85 0.67 16.63
C TRP A 200 20.13 1.14 17.32
N ALA A 201 20.38 2.45 17.43
CA ALA A 201 21.53 3.01 18.13
C ALA A 201 21.62 2.54 19.58
N TRP A 202 20.46 2.52 20.27
CA TRP A 202 20.41 2.04 21.63
C TRP A 202 20.73 0.55 21.74
N SER A 203 20.25 -0.28 20.80
CA SER A 203 20.49 -1.72 20.77
C SER A 203 21.96 -2.10 20.57
N VAL A 204 22.74 -1.23 19.97
CA VAL A 204 24.19 -1.43 19.71
C VAL A 204 25.07 -0.67 20.71
N GLY A 205 24.48 -0.09 21.77
CA GLY A 205 25.21 0.55 22.87
C GLY A 205 25.67 1.98 22.60
N LEU A 206 25.18 2.64 21.55
CA LEU A 206 25.52 4.03 21.22
C LEU A 206 24.71 5.06 22.05
N GLY A 207 23.75 4.60 22.88
CA GLY A 207 22.87 5.44 23.66
C GLY A 207 21.81 6.15 22.81
N THR A 208 21.09 7.09 23.44
CA THR A 208 20.13 7.95 22.72
C THR A 208 20.89 8.95 21.88
N GLN A 209 20.81 8.79 20.58
CA GLN A 209 21.27 9.75 19.59
C GLN A 209 20.02 10.48 19.06
N GLU A 210 20.12 11.75 18.73
CA GLU A 210 19.15 12.37 17.83
C GLU A 210 19.67 12.20 16.41
N PRO A 211 19.26 11.11 15.71
CA PRO A 211 19.74 10.89 14.36
C PRO A 211 19.19 12.02 13.48
N ARG A 212 20.08 12.73 12.82
CA ARG A 212 19.70 13.65 11.76
C ARG A 212 19.38 12.82 10.53
N SER A 213 18.10 12.51 10.32
CA SER A 213 17.70 11.98 9.03
C SER A 213 17.62 13.12 8.04
N ASP A 214 18.40 13.04 6.97
CA ASP A 214 18.37 14.03 5.88
C ASP A 214 17.16 13.83 4.96
N LEU A 215 16.58 12.63 4.95
CA LEU A 215 15.41 12.24 4.20
C LEU A 215 14.44 11.45 5.08
N ALA A 216 13.15 11.72 4.91
CA ALA A 216 12.08 10.99 5.61
C ALA A 216 10.94 10.66 4.66
N PHE A 217 10.48 9.42 4.69
CA PHE A 217 9.39 8.92 3.86
C PHE A 217 8.28 8.32 4.70
N SER A 218 7.04 8.49 4.29
CA SER A 218 5.88 7.84 4.91
C SER A 218 5.63 6.42 4.40
N GLN A 219 6.38 5.98 3.37
CA GLN A 219 6.27 4.66 2.77
C GLN A 219 7.63 3.98 2.76
N SER A 220 7.66 2.73 3.22
CA SER A 220 8.91 1.96 3.36
C SER A 220 9.56 1.63 2.01
N ASP A 221 8.77 1.40 0.97
CA ASP A 221 9.25 1.15 -0.40
C ASP A 221 9.98 2.37 -0.96
N ALA A 222 9.42 3.57 -0.81
CA ALA A 222 10.09 4.80 -1.23
C ALA A 222 11.39 5.06 -0.46
N ALA A 223 11.45 4.71 0.83
CA ALA A 223 12.68 4.80 1.62
C ALA A 223 13.75 3.82 1.13
N VAL A 224 13.37 2.59 0.78
CA VAL A 224 14.27 1.59 0.19
C VAL A 224 14.74 2.03 -1.19
N ASP A 225 13.87 2.57 -2.04
CA ASP A 225 14.24 3.11 -3.36
C ASP A 225 15.24 4.26 -3.24
N ALA A 226 15.08 5.13 -2.23
CA ALA A 226 16.04 6.20 -1.96
C ALA A 226 17.43 5.64 -1.53
N ALA A 227 17.46 4.56 -0.76
CA ALA A 227 18.71 3.89 -0.38
C ALA A 227 19.38 3.21 -1.60
N LEU A 228 18.60 2.57 -2.49
CA LEU A 228 19.06 2.03 -3.78
C LEU A 228 19.71 3.11 -4.64
N ALA A 229 19.14 4.31 -4.65
CA ALA A 229 19.66 5.48 -5.37
C ALA A 229 20.88 6.12 -4.70
N GLY A 230 21.34 5.61 -3.54
CA GLY A 230 22.53 6.13 -2.82
C GLY A 230 22.23 7.28 -1.88
N GLY A 231 20.96 7.55 -1.54
CA GLY A 231 20.55 8.67 -0.68
C GLY A 231 20.93 8.53 0.79
N GLY A 232 21.28 7.34 1.25
CA GLY A 232 21.63 7.12 2.67
C GLY A 232 21.46 5.68 3.11
N PHE A 233 21.58 5.46 4.41
CA PHE A 233 21.23 4.20 5.07
C PHE A 233 19.75 4.21 5.45
N VAL A 234 19.08 3.09 5.26
CA VAL A 234 17.71 2.86 5.72
C VAL A 234 17.65 1.63 6.62
N LEU A 235 16.79 1.63 7.62
CA LEU A 235 16.40 0.42 8.34
C LEU A 235 15.42 -0.39 7.47
N GLY A 236 15.99 -1.22 6.60
CA GLY A 236 15.20 -1.99 5.64
C GLY A 236 14.61 -3.25 6.27
N GLN A 237 13.31 -3.48 6.09
CA GLN A 237 12.67 -4.74 6.49
C GLN A 237 13.20 -5.89 5.63
N ILE A 238 13.56 -7.00 6.27
CA ILE A 238 14.13 -8.17 5.60
C ILE A 238 13.23 -8.66 4.46
N SER A 239 11.91 -8.68 4.69
CA SER A 239 10.94 -9.09 3.66
C SER A 239 10.97 -8.21 2.39
N MET A 240 11.40 -6.96 2.50
CA MET A 240 11.48 -6.02 1.38
C MET A 240 12.84 -6.06 0.69
N ILE A 241 13.93 -6.18 1.46
CA ILE A 241 15.29 -5.96 0.97
C ILE A 241 16.01 -7.25 0.58
N ALA A 242 15.54 -8.42 0.98
CA ALA A 242 16.26 -9.69 0.79
C ALA A 242 16.67 -9.96 -0.66
N ASP A 243 15.83 -9.62 -1.63
CA ASP A 243 16.14 -9.80 -3.05
C ASP A 243 17.17 -8.78 -3.54
N HIS A 244 17.12 -7.52 -3.08
CA HIS A 244 18.10 -6.47 -3.39
C HIS A 244 19.47 -6.76 -2.79
N VAL A 245 19.50 -7.37 -1.59
CA VAL A 245 20.78 -7.80 -0.98
C VAL A 245 21.36 -8.98 -1.78
N ARG A 246 20.54 -9.94 -2.15
CA ARG A 246 20.97 -11.11 -2.95
C ARG A 246 21.45 -10.72 -4.35
N SER A 247 20.84 -9.72 -4.98
CA SER A 247 21.29 -9.19 -6.28
C SER A 247 22.51 -8.27 -6.17
N GLY A 248 22.90 -7.86 -4.96
CA GLY A 248 24.01 -6.92 -4.71
C GLY A 248 23.64 -5.45 -4.97
N GLU A 249 22.35 -5.14 -5.15
CA GLU A 249 21.86 -3.76 -5.30
C GLU A 249 21.87 -3.01 -3.96
N LEU A 250 21.68 -3.74 -2.85
CA LEU A 250 21.87 -3.27 -1.48
C LEU A 250 22.91 -4.13 -0.77
N VAL A 251 23.58 -3.53 0.20
CA VAL A 251 24.52 -4.22 1.09
C VAL A 251 24.16 -3.99 2.54
N VAL A 252 24.40 -5.02 3.37
CA VAL A 252 24.29 -4.97 4.83
C VAL A 252 25.70 -4.87 5.40
N PRO A 253 26.23 -3.69 5.72
CA PRO A 253 27.62 -3.57 6.17
C PRO A 253 27.83 -4.14 7.58
N ILE A 254 26.82 -4.06 8.42
CA ILE A 254 26.81 -4.61 9.78
C ILE A 254 25.45 -5.27 10.02
N ASP A 255 25.43 -6.59 10.21
CA ASP A 255 24.19 -7.36 10.43
C ASP A 255 23.74 -7.27 11.90
N ARG A 256 23.30 -6.09 12.31
CA ARG A 256 22.66 -5.81 13.60
C ARG A 256 21.18 -5.55 13.36
N ARG A 257 20.37 -6.54 13.66
CA ARG A 257 18.93 -6.55 13.39
C ARG A 257 18.12 -6.13 14.60
N LEU A 258 17.03 -5.42 14.33
CA LEU A 258 15.96 -5.23 15.28
C LEU A 258 14.74 -6.03 14.82
N THR A 259 14.30 -6.96 15.65
CA THR A 259 13.05 -7.70 15.41
C THR A 259 11.86 -6.76 15.54
N LEU A 260 10.91 -6.85 14.63
CA LEU A 260 9.65 -6.12 14.77
C LEU A 260 8.90 -6.61 16.03
N PRO A 261 8.28 -5.70 16.78
CA PRO A 261 7.61 -6.06 18.05
C PRO A 261 6.38 -6.94 17.87
N GLU A 262 5.77 -6.89 16.69
CA GLU A 262 4.54 -7.62 16.38
C GLU A 262 4.69 -8.45 15.11
N PRO A 263 3.98 -9.58 14.98
CA PRO A 263 3.96 -10.37 13.76
C PRO A 263 3.01 -9.78 12.71
N TYR A 264 3.22 -10.19 11.47
CA TYR A 264 2.24 -10.09 10.40
C TYR A 264 1.27 -11.25 10.47
N PHE A 265 -0.01 -10.97 10.20
CA PHE A 265 -1.08 -11.95 10.20
C PHE A 265 -1.80 -11.98 8.87
N LEU A 266 -2.22 -13.17 8.45
CA LEU A 266 -3.20 -13.35 7.39
C LEU A 266 -4.59 -13.45 8.03
N ALA A 267 -5.51 -12.61 7.64
CA ALA A 267 -6.88 -12.58 8.12
C ALA A 267 -7.87 -12.86 6.99
N TRP A 268 -9.02 -13.49 7.31
CA TRP A 268 -10.07 -13.83 6.37
C TRP A 268 -11.44 -13.94 7.07
N HIS A 269 -12.52 -13.84 6.30
CA HIS A 269 -13.87 -14.14 6.79
C HIS A 269 -14.08 -15.67 6.83
N ARG A 270 -14.88 -16.15 7.77
CA ARG A 270 -15.15 -17.61 7.96
C ARG A 270 -15.56 -18.31 6.67
N ASP A 271 -16.42 -17.68 5.87
CA ASP A 271 -16.99 -18.26 4.65
C ASP A 271 -16.00 -18.26 3.45
N THR A 272 -14.89 -17.56 3.57
CA THR A 272 -13.89 -17.48 2.48
C THR A 272 -13.35 -18.86 2.11
N LEU A 273 -13.18 -19.73 3.11
CA LEU A 273 -12.59 -21.05 2.93
C LEU A 273 -13.58 -22.10 2.41
N ASP A 274 -14.86 -21.78 2.25
CA ASP A 274 -15.84 -22.64 1.57
C ASP A 274 -15.48 -22.82 0.07
N ARG A 275 -14.63 -21.93 -0.45
CA ARG A 275 -14.04 -22.07 -1.78
C ARG A 275 -12.72 -22.83 -1.71
N PRO A 276 -12.60 -24.00 -2.38
CA PRO A 276 -11.37 -24.81 -2.36
C PRO A 276 -10.13 -24.01 -2.76
N LEU A 277 -10.26 -23.16 -3.80
CA LEU A 277 -9.18 -22.28 -4.26
C LEU A 277 -8.67 -21.34 -3.16
N ALA A 278 -9.57 -20.76 -2.36
CA ALA A 278 -9.20 -19.86 -1.28
C ALA A 278 -8.51 -20.64 -0.14
N ALA A 279 -8.96 -21.86 0.17
CA ALA A 279 -8.32 -22.71 1.17
C ALA A 279 -6.89 -23.07 0.76
N GLU A 280 -6.67 -23.41 -0.50
CA GLU A 280 -5.36 -23.70 -1.08
C GLU A 280 -4.44 -22.46 -1.05
N PHE A 281 -4.95 -21.32 -1.51
CA PHE A 281 -4.22 -20.05 -1.48
C PHE A 281 -3.78 -19.66 -0.07
N ARG A 282 -4.66 -19.80 0.93
CA ARG A 282 -4.31 -19.60 2.34
C ARG A 282 -3.14 -20.50 2.75
N GLY A 283 -3.22 -21.79 2.43
CA GLY A 283 -2.16 -22.75 2.73
C GLY A 283 -0.81 -22.33 2.15
N ALA A 284 -0.81 -21.89 0.90
CA ALA A 284 0.39 -21.41 0.21
C ALA A 284 0.96 -20.14 0.87
N LEU A 285 0.12 -19.18 1.24
CA LEU A 285 0.59 -17.96 1.93
C LEU A 285 1.15 -18.25 3.32
N ILE A 286 0.54 -19.15 4.09
CA ILE A 286 1.07 -19.55 5.40
C ILE A 286 2.43 -20.26 5.23
N ALA A 287 2.58 -21.12 4.23
CA ALA A 287 3.86 -21.76 3.93
C ALA A 287 4.93 -20.73 3.53
N ALA A 288 4.57 -19.74 2.71
CA ALA A 288 5.43 -18.64 2.34
C ALA A 288 5.86 -17.80 3.56
N GLY A 289 4.93 -17.52 4.47
CA GLY A 289 5.23 -16.83 5.74
C GLY A 289 6.24 -17.60 6.59
N ARG A 290 6.11 -18.91 6.70
CA ARG A 290 7.08 -19.77 7.43
C ARG A 290 8.48 -19.69 6.80
N GLN A 291 8.57 -19.68 5.48
CA GLN A 291 9.85 -19.49 4.77
C GLN A 291 10.44 -18.11 5.07
N GLN A 292 9.61 -17.07 5.03
CA GLN A 292 10.05 -15.72 5.36
C GLN A 292 10.55 -15.60 6.82
N ALA A 293 9.89 -16.25 7.76
CA ALA A 293 10.34 -16.28 9.16
C ALA A 293 11.76 -16.84 9.31
N VAL A 294 12.15 -17.81 8.50
CA VAL A 294 13.51 -18.35 8.46
C VAL A 294 14.47 -17.31 7.88
N VAL A 295 14.10 -16.63 6.78
CA VAL A 295 14.95 -15.59 6.15
C VAL A 295 15.14 -14.40 7.09
N SER A 296 14.09 -13.99 7.80
CA SER A 296 14.17 -12.86 8.75
C SER A 296 15.07 -13.14 9.96
N ARG A 297 15.32 -14.41 10.29
CA ARG A 297 16.17 -14.82 11.41
C ARG A 297 17.63 -15.12 11.01
N ASN A 298 17.85 -15.55 9.78
CA ASN A 298 19.16 -15.98 9.30
C ASN A 298 19.91 -14.83 8.59
N PRO A 299 21.25 -14.82 8.58
CA PRO A 299 22.02 -13.83 7.83
C PRO A 299 21.55 -13.75 6.36
N LEU A 300 21.56 -12.52 5.83
CA LEU A 300 21.32 -12.28 4.40
C LEU A 300 22.63 -12.55 3.68
N SER A 301 22.76 -13.75 3.14
CA SER A 301 23.92 -14.18 2.31
C SER A 301 23.59 -14.11 0.84
#